data_de2bc5696b05c2300029efda73b2467d
#
_entry.id   de2bc5696b05c2300029efda73b2467d
#
_cell.length_a   1.000
_cell.length_b   1.000
_cell.length_c   1.000
_cell.angle_alpha   90.00
_cell.angle_beta   90.00
_cell.angle_gamma   90.00
#
_symmetry.space_group_name_H-M   'P 1'
#
loop_
_entity.id
_entity.type
_entity.pdbx_description
1 polymer ?
#
loop_
_entity_poly.entity_id
_entity_poly.type
_entity_poly.pdbx_seq_one_letter_code
_entity_poly.pdbx_strand_id
1 'polypeptide(L)'
;HMITPMGFGNYFGFVCTPSHGTYQNIEAYGEFTVSFPRPDQTLITSLSASPRRAGISKADQIIDSLPTSKASEVDALFLEQSYLMFECKHYKTIDGFGRNSLITGTILHAFVDPDYLRVSEQDDQQLLHENPLLAYVAEGRFARVAETYHFPFPKGFVR
;
A
#
# COMPACT_ATOMS: atom_id res chain seq x y z
N HIS A 1 -3.66 -5.82 -2.25
CA HIS A 1 -3.63 -5.56 -3.69
C HIS A 1 -2.29 -4.95 -4.06
N MET A 2 -1.58 -5.51 -5.03
CA MET A 2 -0.24 -5.04 -5.43
C MET A 2 -0.35 -4.21 -6.70
N ILE A 3 -0.56 -2.92 -6.56
CA ILE A 3 -0.77 -1.99 -7.68
C ILE A 3 -0.09 -0.65 -7.41
N THR A 4 -0.02 0.17 -8.43
CA THR A 4 0.46 1.55 -8.29
C THR A 4 -0.54 2.37 -7.47
N PRO A 5 -0.18 2.86 -6.29
CA PRO A 5 -1.03 3.73 -5.50
C PRO A 5 -1.06 5.14 -6.11
N MET A 6 -2.18 5.81 -5.91
CA MET A 6 -2.32 7.24 -6.18
C MET A 6 -2.58 7.97 -4.87
N GLY A 7 -1.81 9.01 -4.58
CA GLY A 7 -1.97 9.82 -3.38
C GLY A 7 -1.97 11.30 -3.72
N PHE A 8 -2.94 12.05 -3.20
CA PHE A 8 -2.99 13.49 -3.32
C PHE A 8 -3.79 14.10 -2.17
N GLY A 9 -3.16 15.02 -1.45
CA GLY A 9 -3.72 15.55 -0.21
C GLY A 9 -3.96 14.43 0.82
N ASN A 10 -5.17 14.35 1.33
CA ASN A 10 -5.62 13.31 2.26
C ASN A 10 -6.37 12.15 1.59
N TYR A 11 -6.23 11.98 0.28
CA TYR A 11 -6.85 10.89 -0.46
C TYR A 11 -5.82 9.85 -0.89
N PHE A 12 -6.22 8.60 -0.82
CA PHE A 12 -5.50 7.46 -1.36
C PHE A 12 -6.38 6.73 -2.35
N GLY A 13 -5.82 6.30 -3.46
CA GLY A 13 -6.56 5.55 -4.49
C GLY A 13 -5.75 4.42 -5.09
N PHE A 14 -6.44 3.44 -5.62
CA PHE A 14 -5.84 2.30 -6.28
C PHE A 14 -6.79 1.63 -7.26
N VAL A 15 -6.23 0.93 -8.23
CA VAL A 15 -7.00 0.16 -9.21
C VAL A 15 -7.34 -1.22 -8.64
N CYS A 16 -8.58 -1.64 -8.75
CA CYS A 16 -9.06 -2.95 -8.29
C CYS A 16 -10.07 -3.54 -9.27
N THR A 17 -10.03 -4.85 -9.46
CA THR A 17 -11.04 -5.55 -10.26
C THR A 17 -12.25 -5.86 -9.37
N PRO A 18 -13.50 -5.60 -9.81
CA PRO A 18 -14.71 -5.84 -9.01
C PRO A 18 -14.90 -7.28 -8.51
N SER A 19 -14.32 -8.26 -9.20
CA SER A 19 -14.34 -9.66 -8.77
C SER A 19 -13.37 -9.96 -7.60
N HIS A 20 -12.50 -9.04 -7.23
CA HIS A 20 -11.56 -9.23 -6.12
C HIS A 20 -12.25 -8.99 -4.77
N GLY A 21 -11.90 -9.80 -3.77
CA GLY A 21 -12.44 -9.64 -2.42
C GLY A 21 -12.16 -8.28 -1.80
N THR A 22 -11.05 -7.62 -2.16
CA THR A 22 -10.75 -6.25 -1.72
C THR A 22 -11.82 -5.26 -2.18
N TYR A 23 -12.21 -5.31 -3.47
CA TYR A 23 -13.30 -4.47 -3.98
C TYR A 23 -14.60 -4.74 -3.22
N GLN A 24 -15.00 -6.02 -3.15
CA GLN A 24 -16.26 -6.43 -2.52
C GLN A 24 -16.32 -6.04 -1.03
N ASN A 25 -15.22 -6.19 -0.30
CA ASN A 25 -15.15 -5.81 1.11
C ASN A 25 -15.26 -4.29 1.29
N ILE A 26 -14.57 -3.50 0.47
CA ILE A 26 -14.63 -2.04 0.56
C ILE A 26 -16.03 -1.51 0.23
N GLU A 27 -16.68 -2.05 -0.79
CA GLU A 27 -18.08 -1.68 -1.10
C GLU A 27 -19.05 -2.08 0.03
N ALA A 28 -18.79 -3.21 0.70
CA ALA A 28 -19.65 -3.71 1.75
C ALA A 28 -19.46 -3.00 3.10
N TYR A 29 -18.23 -2.67 3.46
CA TYR A 29 -17.87 -2.16 4.80
C TYR A 29 -17.53 -0.67 4.80
N GLY A 30 -17.22 -0.08 3.66
CA GLY A 30 -16.96 1.36 3.55
C GLY A 30 -15.63 1.83 4.14
N GLU A 31 -14.72 0.92 4.46
CA GLU A 31 -13.43 1.25 5.07
C GLU A 31 -12.36 0.23 4.72
N PHE A 32 -11.09 0.63 4.82
CA PHE A 32 -9.97 -0.24 4.53
C PHE A 32 -8.66 0.30 5.11
N THR A 33 -7.69 -0.59 5.24
CA THR A 33 -6.31 -0.24 5.60
C THR A 33 -5.38 -0.40 4.41
N VAL A 34 -4.28 0.34 4.44
CA VAL A 34 -3.19 0.24 3.48
C VAL A 34 -1.89 0.01 4.24
N SER A 35 -1.13 -0.98 3.85
CA SER A 35 0.19 -1.27 4.41
C SER A 35 1.24 -1.22 3.32
N PHE A 36 2.32 -0.46 3.56
CA PHE A 36 3.49 -0.40 2.70
C PHE A 36 4.62 -1.23 3.34
N PRO A 37 4.80 -2.47 2.90
CA PRO A 37 5.75 -3.38 3.51
C PRO A 37 7.19 -3.03 3.18
N ARG A 38 8.11 -3.49 4.04
CA ARG A 38 9.56 -3.40 3.82
C ARG A 38 10.04 -4.51 2.86
N PRO A 39 11.23 -4.38 2.26
CA PRO A 39 11.78 -5.40 1.35
C PRO A 39 11.93 -6.79 1.94
N ASP A 40 12.20 -6.91 3.23
CA ASP A 40 12.29 -8.18 3.95
C ASP A 40 10.93 -8.87 4.16
N GLN A 41 9.83 -8.15 3.94
CA GLN A 41 8.47 -8.66 4.04
C GLN A 41 7.91 -9.21 2.71
N THR A 42 8.73 -9.41 1.68
CA THR A 42 8.28 -9.85 0.35
C THR A 42 7.44 -11.13 0.39
N LEU A 43 7.84 -12.14 1.19
CA LEU A 43 7.10 -13.38 1.33
C LEU A 43 5.72 -13.15 1.96
N ILE A 44 5.68 -12.43 3.06
CA ILE A 44 4.44 -12.12 3.80
C ILE A 44 3.50 -11.29 2.92
N THR A 45 4.03 -10.31 2.19
CA THR A 45 3.28 -9.50 1.24
C THR A 45 2.67 -10.35 0.13
N SER A 46 3.43 -11.29 -0.41
CA SER A 46 2.94 -12.22 -1.45
C SER A 46 1.83 -13.13 -0.91
N LEU A 47 1.97 -13.65 0.31
CA LEU A 47 0.95 -14.48 0.95
C LEU A 47 -0.32 -13.68 1.24
N SER A 48 -0.20 -12.43 1.68
CA SER A 48 -1.36 -11.55 1.95
C SER A 48 -2.17 -11.25 0.68
N ALA A 49 -1.52 -11.23 -0.49
CA ALA A 49 -2.12 -10.98 -1.79
C ALA A 49 -2.59 -12.26 -2.51
N SER A 50 -2.40 -13.44 -1.93
CA SER A 50 -2.78 -14.71 -2.54
C SER A 50 -4.28 -14.79 -2.83
N PRO A 51 -4.70 -15.36 -3.97
CA PRO A 51 -6.11 -15.49 -4.32
C PRO A 51 -6.85 -16.39 -3.33
N ARG A 52 -8.14 -16.14 -3.15
CA ARG A 52 -9.01 -17.02 -2.36
C ARG A 52 -9.14 -18.38 -3.02
N ARG A 53 -9.01 -19.44 -2.27
CA ARG A 53 -9.43 -20.79 -2.72
C ARG A 53 -10.93 -20.94 -2.50
N ALA A 54 -11.60 -21.56 -3.49
CA ALA A 54 -13.04 -21.82 -3.39
C ALA A 54 -13.37 -22.65 -2.12
N GLY A 55 -14.34 -22.18 -1.35
CA GLY A 55 -14.85 -22.88 -0.16
C GLY A 55 -14.08 -22.67 1.14
N ILE A 56 -12.96 -21.92 1.13
CA ILE A 56 -12.21 -21.60 2.34
C ILE A 56 -12.02 -20.09 2.41
N SER A 57 -12.37 -19.45 3.54
CA SER A 57 -12.15 -18.02 3.67
C SER A 57 -10.65 -17.71 3.68
N LYS A 58 -10.25 -16.54 3.19
CA LYS A 58 -8.85 -16.11 3.26
C LYS A 58 -8.40 -15.95 4.72
N ALA A 59 -9.33 -15.56 5.59
CA ALA A 59 -9.11 -15.47 7.02
C ALA A 59 -8.68 -16.82 7.60
N ASP A 60 -9.40 -17.89 7.29
CA ASP A 60 -9.13 -19.23 7.82
C ASP A 60 -7.82 -19.84 7.30
N GLN A 61 -7.32 -19.35 6.17
CA GLN A 61 -6.11 -19.90 5.53
C GLN A 61 -4.82 -19.19 5.88
N ILE A 62 -4.84 -17.87 6.05
CA ILE A 62 -3.63 -17.07 6.02
C ILE A 62 -3.58 -16.02 7.13
N ILE A 63 -4.72 -15.41 7.51
CA ILE A 63 -4.71 -14.27 8.46
C ILE A 63 -4.14 -14.69 9.81
N ASP A 64 -4.49 -15.86 10.30
CA ASP A 64 -3.98 -16.38 11.59
C ASP A 64 -2.46 -16.65 11.58
N SER A 65 -1.86 -16.78 10.41
CA SER A 65 -0.43 -17.00 10.24
C SER A 65 0.35 -15.77 9.80
N LEU A 66 -0.33 -14.66 9.49
CA LEU A 66 0.31 -13.40 9.14
C LEU A 66 0.48 -12.52 10.38
N PRO A 67 1.62 -11.82 10.53
CA PRO A 67 1.79 -10.82 11.55
C PRO A 67 0.89 -9.62 11.24
N THR A 68 -0.25 -9.54 11.90
CA THR A 68 -1.24 -8.49 11.70
C THR A 68 -1.61 -7.81 13.00
N SER A 69 -1.86 -6.51 12.95
CA SER A 69 -2.38 -5.69 14.05
C SER A 69 -3.69 -5.01 13.65
N LYS A 70 -4.54 -4.74 14.63
CA LYS A 70 -5.78 -4.00 14.39
C LYS A 70 -5.52 -2.53 14.17
N ALA A 71 -6.29 -1.94 13.25
CA ALA A 71 -6.40 -0.50 13.11
C ALA A 71 -7.15 0.13 14.30
N SER A 72 -7.01 1.42 14.49
CA SER A 72 -7.60 2.15 15.62
C SER A 72 -8.93 2.81 15.27
N GLU A 73 -9.06 3.33 14.06
CA GLU A 73 -10.21 4.11 13.60
C GLU A 73 -11.15 3.31 12.68
N VAL A 74 -10.67 2.22 12.08
CA VAL A 74 -11.44 1.37 11.17
C VAL A 74 -11.37 -0.10 11.60
N ASP A 75 -12.42 -0.88 11.31
CA ASP A 75 -12.43 -2.32 11.63
C ASP A 75 -11.70 -3.14 10.55
N ALA A 76 -10.39 -2.95 10.49
CA ALA A 76 -9.52 -3.63 9.55
C ALA A 76 -8.15 -3.95 10.17
N LEU A 77 -7.33 -4.72 9.44
CA LEU A 77 -6.01 -5.17 9.90
C LEU A 77 -4.90 -4.54 9.07
N PHE A 78 -3.81 -4.20 9.73
CA PHE A 78 -2.53 -3.86 9.11
C PHE A 78 -1.62 -5.10 9.01
N LEU A 79 -0.74 -5.09 8.04
CA LEU A 79 0.45 -5.94 8.06
C LEU A 79 1.48 -5.28 8.98
N GLU A 80 1.84 -5.97 10.06
CA GLU A 80 2.81 -5.46 11.04
C GLU A 80 4.17 -5.14 10.40
N GLN A 81 4.94 -4.25 11.05
CA GLN A 81 6.27 -3.82 10.61
C GLN A 81 6.32 -3.15 9.22
N SER A 82 5.16 -2.82 8.63
CA SER A 82 5.10 -1.95 7.46
C SER A 82 5.65 -0.57 7.80
N TYR A 83 6.43 0.02 6.88
CA TYR A 83 7.05 1.33 7.16
C TYR A 83 6.07 2.50 7.09
N LEU A 84 4.97 2.32 6.37
CA LEU A 84 3.89 3.30 6.24
C LEU A 84 2.55 2.56 6.24
N MET A 85 1.58 3.09 6.98
CA MET A 85 0.25 2.49 7.10
C MET A 85 -0.81 3.60 7.08
N PHE A 86 -1.94 3.35 6.39
CA PHE A 86 -3.08 4.26 6.36
C PHE A 86 -4.35 3.58 6.81
N GLU A 87 -5.15 4.27 7.60
CA GLU A 87 -6.56 3.96 7.87
C GLU A 87 -7.42 4.83 6.97
N CYS A 88 -8.27 4.21 6.16
CA CYS A 88 -9.02 4.89 5.13
C CYS A 88 -10.52 4.62 5.24
N LYS A 89 -11.30 5.68 5.07
CA LYS A 89 -12.74 5.58 4.81
C LYS A 89 -12.98 5.63 3.30
N HIS A 90 -13.75 4.70 2.79
CA HIS A 90 -14.14 4.70 1.37
C HIS A 90 -14.77 6.05 0.99
N TYR A 91 -14.27 6.65 -0.07
CA TYR A 91 -14.77 7.93 -0.58
C TYR A 91 -15.58 7.74 -1.85
N LYS A 92 -15.00 7.06 -2.85
CA LYS A 92 -15.65 6.86 -4.13
C LYS A 92 -15.01 5.71 -4.91
N THR A 93 -15.88 4.94 -5.58
CA THR A 93 -15.49 3.99 -6.62
C THR A 93 -15.86 4.55 -7.98
N ILE A 94 -14.96 4.46 -8.95
CA ILE A 94 -15.18 4.86 -10.34
C ILE A 94 -14.98 3.63 -11.20
N ASP A 95 -16.08 3.15 -11.78
CA ASP A 95 -16.11 2.01 -12.70
C ASP A 95 -15.88 2.47 -14.15
N GLY A 96 -15.75 1.50 -15.06
CA GLY A 96 -15.71 1.80 -16.49
C GLY A 96 -14.32 1.77 -17.13
N PHE A 97 -13.29 1.33 -16.39
CA PHE A 97 -11.93 1.11 -16.93
C PHE A 97 -11.77 -0.34 -17.44
N GLY A 98 -12.61 -0.74 -18.38
CA GLY A 98 -12.68 -2.11 -18.84
C GLY A 98 -13.15 -3.03 -17.72
N ARG A 99 -12.31 -3.99 -17.29
CA ARG A 99 -12.60 -4.88 -16.16
C ARG A 99 -12.10 -4.35 -14.80
N ASN A 100 -11.60 -3.15 -14.76
CA ASN A 100 -11.04 -2.56 -13.55
C ASN A 100 -11.86 -1.35 -13.09
N SER A 101 -11.75 -1.04 -11.82
CA SER A 101 -12.31 0.14 -11.18
C SER A 101 -11.24 0.89 -10.41
N LEU A 102 -11.42 2.18 -10.24
CA LEU A 102 -10.62 3.00 -9.35
C LEU A 102 -11.35 3.14 -8.02
N ILE A 103 -10.75 2.66 -6.94
CA ILE A 103 -11.23 2.86 -5.58
C ILE A 103 -10.45 3.99 -4.94
N THR A 104 -11.16 4.90 -4.26
CA THR A 104 -10.55 5.99 -3.50
C THR A 104 -11.07 6.02 -2.08
N GLY A 105 -10.21 6.42 -1.15
CA GLY A 105 -10.54 6.61 0.25
C GLY A 105 -9.96 7.90 0.81
N THR A 106 -10.62 8.45 1.81
CA THR A 106 -10.07 9.53 2.63
C THR A 106 -9.19 8.92 3.71
N ILE A 107 -7.96 9.36 3.81
CA ILE A 107 -7.04 8.95 4.88
C ILE A 107 -7.52 9.60 6.18
N LEU A 108 -7.90 8.77 7.16
CA LEU A 108 -8.28 9.19 8.50
C LEU A 108 -7.07 9.29 9.41
N HIS A 109 -6.18 8.32 9.32
CA HIS A 109 -4.98 8.21 10.11
C HIS A 109 -3.82 7.66 9.28
N ALA A 110 -2.61 8.12 9.57
CA ALA A 110 -1.39 7.65 8.93
C ALA A 110 -0.31 7.39 10.00
N PHE A 111 0.33 6.22 9.89
CA PHE A 111 1.48 5.85 10.70
C PHE A 111 2.68 5.70 9.80
N VAL A 112 3.80 6.26 10.22
CA VAL A 112 5.07 6.12 9.51
C VAL A 112 6.16 5.75 10.50
N ASP A 113 7.00 4.83 10.10
CA ASP A 113 8.20 4.49 10.83
C ASP A 113 9.16 5.68 10.84
N PRO A 114 9.64 6.14 12.02
CA PRO A 114 10.57 7.27 12.11
C PRO A 114 11.81 7.16 11.21
N ASP A 115 12.31 5.94 10.98
CA ASP A 115 13.47 5.70 10.13
C ASP A 115 13.20 5.97 8.63
N TYR A 116 11.94 6.06 8.24
CA TYR A 116 11.48 6.38 6.88
C TYR A 116 11.03 7.83 6.72
N LEU A 117 11.04 8.61 7.81
CA LEU A 117 10.72 10.04 7.75
C LEU A 117 11.93 10.83 7.25
N ARG A 118 11.70 11.64 6.22
CA ARG A 118 12.68 12.61 5.79
C ARG A 118 12.81 13.71 6.85
N VAL A 119 13.98 13.84 7.44
CA VAL A 119 14.39 15.01 8.24
C VAL A 119 15.16 15.96 7.33
N SER A 120 15.01 17.27 7.52
CA SER A 120 15.51 18.31 6.61
C SER A 120 17.02 18.25 6.30
N GLU A 121 17.79 17.69 7.21
CA GLU A 121 19.26 17.59 7.10
C GLU A 121 19.75 16.29 6.44
N GLN A 122 18.87 15.33 6.20
CA GLN A 122 19.24 14.02 5.66
C GLN A 122 19.14 14.01 4.14
N ASP A 123 20.17 13.46 3.48
CA ASP A 123 20.18 13.22 2.05
C ASP A 123 19.18 12.09 1.70
N ASP A 124 18.36 12.30 0.69
CA ASP A 124 17.39 11.32 0.18
C ASP A 124 18.06 10.01 -0.25
N GLN A 125 19.28 10.08 -0.78
CA GLN A 125 20.05 8.88 -1.17
C GLN A 125 20.45 8.07 0.05
N GLN A 126 20.91 8.71 1.11
CA GLN A 126 21.27 8.03 2.35
C GLN A 126 20.05 7.40 3.01
N LEU A 127 18.92 8.13 3.06
CA LEU A 127 17.67 7.63 3.60
C LEU A 127 17.22 6.35 2.90
N LEU A 128 17.21 6.33 1.56
CA LEU A 128 16.82 5.17 0.78
C LEU A 128 17.83 4.01 0.84
N HIS A 129 19.11 4.32 1.00
CA HIS A 129 20.13 3.28 1.15
C HIS A 129 19.98 2.52 2.46
N GLU A 130 19.74 3.25 3.55
CA GLU A 130 19.54 2.69 4.90
C GLU A 130 18.16 2.03 5.04
N ASN A 131 17.12 2.68 4.49
CA ASN A 131 15.72 2.29 4.60
C ASN A 131 15.08 2.09 3.21
N PRO A 132 15.42 1.02 2.50
CA PRO A 132 14.97 0.80 1.13
C PRO A 132 13.48 0.49 1.05
N LEU A 133 12.87 0.90 -0.07
CA LEU A 133 11.48 0.64 -0.35
C LEU A 133 11.29 -0.68 -1.10
N LEU A 134 10.13 -1.30 -0.91
CA LEU A 134 9.69 -2.45 -1.71
C LEU A 134 8.82 -1.96 -2.87
N ALA A 135 9.17 -2.33 -4.09
CA ALA A 135 8.37 -2.06 -5.27
C ALA A 135 7.86 -3.37 -5.90
N TYR A 136 6.58 -3.42 -6.21
CA TYR A 136 6.01 -4.48 -7.04
C TYR A 136 6.26 -4.14 -8.52
N VAL A 137 6.90 -5.04 -9.25
CA VAL A 137 7.28 -4.83 -10.65
C VAL A 137 6.34 -5.57 -11.61
N ALA A 138 6.12 -6.84 -11.33
CA ALA A 138 5.26 -7.72 -12.12
C ALA A 138 4.84 -8.92 -11.27
N GLU A 139 4.00 -9.79 -11.82
CA GLU A 139 3.54 -11.01 -11.15
C GLU A 139 4.71 -11.83 -10.59
N GLY A 140 4.74 -12.02 -9.28
CA GLY A 140 5.80 -12.71 -8.56
C GLY A 140 7.17 -12.01 -8.55
N ARG A 141 7.24 -10.74 -8.96
CA ARG A 141 8.50 -10.01 -9.05
C ARG A 141 8.46 -8.70 -8.28
N PHE A 142 9.40 -8.55 -7.38
CA PHE A 142 9.60 -7.35 -6.55
C PHE A 142 10.98 -6.78 -6.78
N ALA A 143 11.13 -5.49 -6.53
CA ALA A 143 12.41 -4.79 -6.52
C ALA A 143 12.62 -4.11 -5.17
N ARG A 144 13.87 -4.09 -4.71
CA ARG A 144 14.32 -3.27 -3.60
C ARG A 144 14.82 -1.95 -4.17
N VAL A 145 14.20 -0.84 -3.80
CA VAL A 145 14.60 0.50 -4.21
C VAL A 145 15.49 1.09 -3.13
N ALA A 146 16.78 1.19 -3.38
CA ALA A 146 17.81 1.66 -2.43
C ALA A 146 18.70 2.76 -3.01
N GLU A 147 18.42 3.20 -4.23
CA GLU A 147 19.22 4.21 -4.92
C GLU A 147 18.33 5.22 -5.62
N THR A 148 18.78 6.47 -5.65
CA THR A 148 18.18 7.55 -6.42
C THR A 148 19.15 8.08 -7.46
N TYR A 149 18.61 8.71 -8.49
CA TYR A 149 19.40 9.43 -9.48
C TYR A 149 19.03 10.90 -9.42
N HIS A 150 20.01 11.74 -9.16
CA HIS A 150 19.83 13.19 -9.19
C HIS A 150 20.07 13.73 -10.60
N PHE A 151 19.06 14.38 -11.15
CA PHE A 151 19.17 15.11 -12.40
C PHE A 151 18.95 16.61 -12.12
N PRO A 152 19.96 17.45 -12.29
CA PRO A 152 19.81 18.89 -12.07
C PRO A 152 18.90 19.49 -13.14
N PHE A 153 17.82 20.14 -12.72
CA PHE A 153 16.99 20.88 -13.65
C PHE A 153 17.74 22.11 -14.18
N PRO A 154 17.55 22.48 -15.46
CA PRO A 154 18.13 23.70 -16.02
C PRO A 154 17.72 24.93 -15.21
N LYS A 155 18.60 25.93 -15.15
CA LYS A 155 18.28 27.21 -14.51
C LYS A 155 17.01 27.82 -15.16
N GLY A 156 16.05 28.22 -14.34
CA GLY A 156 14.78 28.79 -14.79
C GLY A 156 13.66 27.77 -15.01
N PHE A 157 13.89 26.47 -14.75
CA PHE A 157 12.81 25.49 -14.74
C PHE A 157 11.92 25.74 -13.50
N VAL A 158 10.66 26.07 -13.75
CA VAL A 158 9.63 26.27 -12.71
C VAL A 158 8.66 25.07 -12.79
N ARG A 159 8.41 24.43 -11.65
CA ARG A 159 7.40 23.39 -11.51
C ARG A 159 6.01 23.98 -11.40
#